data_8b13e1f403147830dfd505b62525b629
#
_entry.id   8b13e1f403147830dfd505b62525b629
#
_cell.length_a   1.000
_cell.length_b   1.000
_cell.length_c   1.000
_cell.angle_alpha   90.00
_cell.angle_beta   90.00
_cell.angle_gamma   90.00
#
_symmetry.space_group_name_H-M   'P 1'
#
loop_
_entity.id
_entity.type
_entity.pdbx_description
1 polymer ?
#
loop_
_entity_poly.entity_id
_entity_poly.type
_entity_poly.pdbx_seq_one_letter_code
_entity_poly.pdbx_strand_id
1 'polypeptide(L)'
;MMRKIFSFKTIPSFTILALLLILSVFSCKKKEVAKKEEPAPPPKEEPAPPTPPANTTSLVYVGTNGKLAYNTFVNQGETDKINTVPDFSNAGYKGGGVAIPTAPVVRTLSAQSGDNRARIQQVIQEVEALPMDANGFRGAILLNAGTYDVGDSLVIRASGVVLRGVGQGSSGTILRATKRLIGSTLIRLQGSGSNLGEVTSSRRLISDSYVPTGTKSFNLENTNGLTVGSRVLVTRTPNQAWIDLLDMTQYGWTPSRYVMSYERVITAINGNNITINAPVVDPIQTRYGGGRVGIHTVTGRIQNSGVENMRLASVFENDNDEQHAWYGVKLLRAENCWVKDVTAQYFGYACVSIEESSVYNTVQDCAMLDPKSQTTGGRKYSFNIAGTSPFNLFQRCFSRGGRHCYVTGSTVSGPNVFLDCVAVETTSDIGPHHRWSTGLLFDNVFGGQMRVQNRGASGSGHGWAGAQTMFWNCRSTRVDIMVQSPAAARNWGVGNIALTFAGNGYFESNNRHVLPRSLYLAQLKDRLGDAAVNNITLPAQRMGSISTQLQSWAGEGAFNP
;
A
#
# COMPACT_ATOMS: atom_id res chain seq x y z
N MET A 1 53.85 13.73 19.70
CA MET A 1 54.48 15.06 19.86
C MET A 1 53.41 16.13 19.81
N MET A 2 53.35 16.91 20.88
CA MET A 2 52.57 18.13 21.15
C MET A 2 51.04 18.13 21.22
N ARG A 3 50.61 18.11 22.45
CA ARG A 3 49.36 18.67 22.99
C ARG A 3 49.25 20.18 22.75
N LYS A 4 48.07 20.73 22.53
CA LYS A 4 47.71 22.07 23.03
C LYS A 4 46.29 22.09 23.57
N ILE A 5 46.26 22.40 24.85
CA ILE A 5 45.14 22.72 25.73
C ILE A 5 44.95 24.26 25.70
N PHE A 6 43.73 24.75 25.66
CA PHE A 6 43.32 26.08 26.18
C PHE A 6 41.80 26.04 26.40
N SER A 7 41.35 26.08 27.60
CA SER A 7 41.25 27.08 28.66
C SER A 7 39.93 27.84 28.64
N PHE A 8 39.13 27.57 29.66
CA PHE A 8 37.90 28.25 30.09
C PHE A 8 38.11 29.74 30.40
N LYS A 9 37.08 30.57 30.18
CA LYS A 9 36.87 31.81 30.95
C LYS A 9 35.39 32.00 31.30
N THR A 10 35.19 32.26 32.56
CA THR A 10 33.98 32.47 33.32
C THR A 10 33.57 33.96 33.36
N ILE A 11 32.28 34.24 33.27
CA ILE A 11 31.31 35.13 33.95
C ILE A 11 31.81 36.46 34.62
N PRO A 12 31.04 37.59 34.66
CA PRO A 12 29.97 37.70 35.64
C PRO A 12 28.68 38.48 35.28
N SER A 13 27.66 38.20 36.09
CA SER A 13 26.38 38.87 36.23
C SER A 13 26.48 40.34 36.68
N PHE A 14 25.55 41.21 36.24
CA PHE A 14 25.14 42.40 36.99
C PHE A 14 23.63 42.67 36.83
N THR A 15 22.99 42.68 37.98
CA THR A 15 21.63 43.15 38.28
C THR A 15 21.64 44.66 38.40
N ILE A 16 20.69 45.40 37.81
CA ILE A 16 20.30 46.75 38.25
C ILE A 16 18.79 46.92 38.18
N LEU A 17 18.24 47.14 39.35
CA LEU A 17 16.91 47.61 39.70
C LEU A 17 16.83 49.13 39.57
N ALA A 18 15.87 49.68 38.89
CA ALA A 18 15.55 51.11 38.99
C ALA A 18 14.04 51.37 39.04
N LEU A 19 13.64 51.81 40.19
CA LEU A 19 12.37 52.33 40.60
C LEU A 19 12.29 53.80 40.16
N LEU A 20 11.18 54.30 39.57
CA LEU A 20 10.88 55.75 39.50
C LEU A 20 9.40 56.02 39.65
N LEU A 21 9.15 56.90 40.64
CA LEU A 21 7.88 57.39 41.13
C LEU A 21 7.25 58.47 40.22
N ILE A 22 5.96 58.40 40.11
CA ILE A 22 4.84 59.35 40.16
C ILE A 22 5.13 60.85 39.95
N LEU A 23 4.34 61.49 39.12
CA LEU A 23 3.79 62.83 39.35
C LEU A 23 2.40 62.99 38.70
N SER A 24 1.43 63.21 39.57
CA SER A 24 0.03 63.56 39.27
C SER A 24 -0.11 65.05 38.94
N VAL A 25 -0.85 65.37 37.90
CA VAL A 25 -1.36 66.72 37.72
C VAL A 25 -2.91 66.69 37.58
N PHE A 26 -3.57 67.23 38.54
CA PHE A 26 -4.99 67.51 38.56
C PHE A 26 -5.34 68.63 37.56
N SER A 27 -6.35 68.38 36.70
CA SER A 27 -7.11 69.48 36.05
C SER A 27 -8.58 69.14 36.10
N CYS A 28 -9.34 70.00 36.82
CA CYS A 28 -10.77 69.98 36.88
C CYS A 28 -11.39 70.57 35.61
N LYS A 29 -12.32 69.82 34.97
CA LYS A 29 -13.38 70.40 34.15
C LYS A 29 -14.71 69.62 34.24
N LYS A 30 -15.72 70.35 34.57
CA LYS A 30 -17.15 70.19 34.53
C LYS A 30 -17.80 68.85 34.15
N LYS A 31 -18.74 68.48 35.05
CA LYS A 31 -19.75 67.41 34.87
C LYS A 31 -20.67 67.66 33.69
N GLU A 32 -20.71 66.82 32.74
CA GLU A 32 -21.88 66.50 31.91
C GLU A 32 -22.49 65.19 32.40
N VAL A 33 -23.81 65.16 32.54
CA VAL A 33 -24.57 63.98 32.99
C VAL A 33 -24.72 63.07 31.80
N ALA A 34 -23.91 61.96 31.77
CA ALA A 34 -24.07 60.91 30.79
C ALA A 34 -25.28 60.03 31.17
N LYS A 35 -26.16 59.77 30.24
CA LYS A 35 -27.21 58.73 30.27
C LYS A 35 -26.58 57.40 30.54
N LYS A 36 -27.11 56.66 31.52
CA LYS A 36 -26.79 55.24 31.75
C LYS A 36 -27.26 54.45 30.51
N GLU A 37 -26.33 53.95 29.73
CA GLU A 37 -26.58 52.86 28.79
C GLU A 37 -26.72 51.56 29.58
N GLU A 38 -27.79 50.79 29.31
CA GLU A 38 -27.95 49.43 29.81
C GLU A 38 -26.82 48.56 29.23
N PRO A 39 -26.20 47.66 30.02
CA PRO A 39 -25.18 46.76 29.51
C PRO A 39 -25.78 45.83 28.44
N ALA A 40 -25.11 45.75 27.30
CA ALA A 40 -25.48 44.82 26.25
C ALA A 40 -25.57 43.39 26.80
N PRO A 41 -26.55 42.57 26.37
CA PRO A 41 -26.65 41.18 26.80
C PRO A 41 -25.36 40.43 26.45
N PRO A 42 -24.87 39.52 27.30
CA PRO A 42 -23.69 38.74 27.00
C PRO A 42 -23.85 37.99 25.67
N PRO A 43 -22.79 37.84 24.88
CA PRO A 43 -22.84 37.05 23.66
C PRO A 43 -23.39 35.66 23.98
N LYS A 44 -24.40 35.20 23.23
CA LYS A 44 -24.81 33.79 23.31
C LYS A 44 -23.58 32.95 23.01
N GLU A 45 -23.11 32.18 24.00
CA GLU A 45 -22.12 31.11 23.76
C GLU A 45 -22.69 30.20 22.67
N GLU A 46 -22.00 30.14 21.52
CA GLU A 46 -22.24 29.06 20.56
C GLU A 46 -22.03 27.73 21.31
N PRO A 47 -22.96 26.78 21.17
CA PRO A 47 -22.77 25.47 21.81
C PRO A 47 -21.46 24.89 21.34
N ALA A 48 -20.60 24.51 22.29
CA ALA A 48 -19.34 23.85 22.01
C ALA A 48 -19.59 22.67 21.03
N PRO A 49 -18.78 22.51 20.00
CA PRO A 49 -18.96 21.41 19.06
C PRO A 49 -19.02 20.09 19.85
N PRO A 50 -19.92 19.15 19.49
CA PRO A 50 -20.11 17.92 20.24
C PRO A 50 -18.77 17.18 20.34
N THR A 51 -18.40 16.77 21.53
CA THR A 51 -17.19 15.98 21.80
C THR A 51 -17.24 14.74 20.91
N PRO A 52 -16.24 14.49 20.05
CA PRO A 52 -16.22 13.28 19.22
C PRO A 52 -16.36 12.04 20.10
N PRO A 53 -17.09 10.98 19.66
CA PRO A 53 -17.18 9.74 20.41
C PRO A 53 -15.78 9.23 20.77
N ALA A 54 -15.62 8.67 21.96
CA ALA A 54 -14.35 8.06 22.37
C ALA A 54 -13.85 7.10 21.28
N ASN A 55 -12.57 7.20 20.90
CA ASN A 55 -11.90 6.44 19.83
C ASN A 55 -12.17 6.85 18.38
N THR A 56 -12.62 8.06 18.08
CA THR A 56 -12.61 8.59 16.71
C THR A 56 -11.28 9.27 16.39
N THR A 57 -10.92 9.32 15.11
CA THR A 57 -9.80 10.10 14.58
C THR A 57 -10.27 11.42 14.01
N SER A 58 -9.42 12.44 14.08
CA SER A 58 -9.68 13.73 13.47
C SER A 58 -9.53 13.74 11.94
N LEU A 59 -8.89 12.74 11.33
CA LEU A 59 -8.62 12.69 9.89
C LEU A 59 -9.77 12.12 9.06
N VAL A 60 -10.28 10.95 9.46
CA VAL A 60 -11.35 10.24 8.76
C VAL A 60 -12.25 9.59 9.80
N TYR A 61 -13.50 9.98 9.85
CA TYR A 61 -14.47 9.50 10.85
C TYR A 61 -15.86 9.28 10.23
N VAL A 62 -16.69 8.53 10.92
CA VAL A 62 -18.08 8.35 10.50
C VAL A 62 -18.88 9.58 10.89
N GLY A 63 -19.38 10.32 9.91
CA GLY A 63 -20.22 11.49 10.12
C GLY A 63 -21.63 11.13 10.61
N THR A 64 -22.40 12.16 10.95
CA THR A 64 -23.79 12.00 11.46
C THR A 64 -24.76 11.35 10.48
N ASN A 65 -24.45 11.42 9.18
CA ASN A 65 -25.18 10.77 8.09
C ASN A 65 -24.79 9.29 7.86
N GLY A 66 -23.91 8.74 8.72
CA GLY A 66 -23.39 7.37 8.59
C GLY A 66 -22.35 7.17 7.49
N LYS A 67 -21.96 8.23 6.77
CA LYS A 67 -20.91 8.23 5.74
C LYS A 67 -19.59 8.72 6.32
N LEU A 68 -18.48 8.38 5.65
CA LEU A 68 -17.17 8.88 6.03
C LEU A 68 -17.07 10.39 5.76
N ALA A 69 -16.57 11.10 6.74
CA ALA A 69 -16.16 12.49 6.66
C ALA A 69 -14.63 12.57 6.70
N TYR A 70 -14.07 13.47 5.90
CA TYR A 70 -12.64 13.66 5.74
C TYR A 70 -12.28 15.08 6.12
N ASN A 71 -11.46 15.25 7.14
CA ASN A 71 -10.86 16.54 7.39
C ASN A 71 -9.65 16.76 6.49
N THR A 72 -9.41 18.01 6.20
CA THR A 72 -8.28 18.43 5.39
C THR A 72 -6.98 18.46 6.20
N PHE A 73 -5.86 18.31 5.50
CA PHE A 73 -4.52 18.46 6.08
C PHE A 73 -3.60 19.20 5.11
N VAL A 74 -2.49 19.70 5.62
CA VAL A 74 -1.37 20.21 4.80
C VAL A 74 -0.19 19.24 4.84
N ASN A 75 0.56 19.17 3.76
CA ASN A 75 1.77 18.34 3.70
C ASN A 75 2.90 18.94 4.54
N GLN A 76 3.92 18.13 4.81
CA GLN A 76 5.10 18.55 5.54
C GLN A 76 5.79 19.75 4.86
N GLY A 77 5.97 20.85 5.64
CA GLY A 77 6.61 22.07 5.15
C GLY A 77 5.74 22.94 4.23
N GLU A 78 4.45 22.65 4.08
CA GLU A 78 3.46 23.48 3.35
C GLU A 78 2.43 24.08 4.32
N THR A 79 1.84 25.22 3.95
CA THR A 79 0.85 25.94 4.79
C THR A 79 -0.47 26.17 4.07
N ASP A 80 -0.45 26.17 2.74
CA ASP A 80 -1.56 26.57 1.87
C ASP A 80 -2.06 25.43 0.95
N LYS A 81 -1.40 24.28 0.95
CA LYS A 81 -1.73 23.15 0.08
C LYS A 81 -2.61 22.14 0.83
N ILE A 82 -3.91 22.26 0.62
CA ILE A 82 -4.93 21.49 1.33
C ILE A 82 -5.17 20.16 0.61
N ASN A 83 -5.14 19.07 1.38
CA ASN A 83 -5.29 17.70 0.93
C ASN A 83 -6.31 16.95 1.79
N THR A 84 -6.72 15.76 1.34
CA THR A 84 -7.50 14.80 2.12
C THR A 84 -6.86 13.41 2.06
N VAL A 85 -7.15 12.56 3.04
CA VAL A 85 -6.70 11.17 3.03
C VAL A 85 -7.23 10.46 1.78
N PRO A 86 -6.39 9.74 1.02
CA PRO A 86 -6.84 9.04 -0.19
C PRO A 86 -7.87 7.95 0.11
N ASP A 87 -8.74 7.70 -0.85
CA ASP A 87 -9.64 6.54 -0.86
C ASP A 87 -8.88 5.32 -1.40
N PHE A 88 -8.67 4.31 -0.56
CA PHE A 88 -7.98 3.07 -0.88
C PHE A 88 -8.92 1.96 -1.37
N SER A 89 -10.24 2.18 -1.35
CA SER A 89 -11.26 1.14 -1.54
C SER A 89 -11.26 0.45 -2.90
N ASN A 90 -10.56 1.03 -3.89
CA ASN A 90 -10.42 0.43 -5.22
C ASN A 90 -9.39 -0.72 -5.28
N ALA A 91 -8.68 -1.03 -4.19
CA ALA A 91 -7.73 -2.13 -4.16
C ALA A 91 -8.43 -3.49 -4.13
N GLY A 92 -7.89 -4.46 -4.88
CA GLY A 92 -8.37 -5.83 -4.94
C GLY A 92 -9.11 -6.19 -6.23
N TYR A 93 -9.46 -7.46 -6.34
CA TYR A 93 -10.12 -8.06 -7.50
C TYR A 93 -11.30 -7.22 -7.99
N LYS A 94 -11.31 -6.90 -9.29
CA LYS A 94 -12.31 -6.05 -9.97
C LYS A 94 -12.57 -4.71 -9.29
N GLY A 95 -11.54 -4.12 -8.66
CA GLY A 95 -11.65 -2.83 -8.00
C GLY A 95 -12.20 -2.88 -6.58
N GLY A 96 -12.11 -4.03 -5.90
CA GLY A 96 -12.56 -4.26 -4.53
C GLY A 96 -14.06 -4.58 -4.40
N GLY A 97 -14.41 -5.26 -3.32
CA GLY A 97 -15.81 -5.60 -3.00
C GLY A 97 -16.43 -6.73 -3.81
N VAL A 98 -15.67 -7.37 -4.69
CA VAL A 98 -16.13 -8.50 -5.51
C VAL A 98 -15.50 -9.79 -4.99
N ALA A 99 -16.32 -10.80 -4.71
CA ALA A 99 -15.84 -12.11 -4.30
C ALA A 99 -14.99 -12.76 -5.41
N ILE A 100 -13.91 -13.43 -5.02
CA ILE A 100 -13.13 -14.24 -5.95
C ILE A 100 -14.00 -15.41 -6.43
N PRO A 101 -14.21 -15.55 -7.75
CA PRO A 101 -15.11 -16.58 -8.30
C PRO A 101 -14.47 -17.97 -8.24
N THR A 102 -15.30 -18.99 -8.37
CA THR A 102 -14.87 -20.38 -8.50
C THR A 102 -14.97 -20.84 -9.95
N ALA A 103 -13.82 -21.02 -10.61
CA ALA A 103 -13.79 -21.56 -11.99
C ALA A 103 -14.15 -23.06 -12.01
N PRO A 104 -14.89 -23.57 -13.03
CA PRO A 104 -15.19 -24.99 -13.16
C PRO A 104 -13.92 -25.81 -13.43
N VAL A 105 -13.84 -27.00 -12.85
CA VAL A 105 -12.73 -27.95 -13.09
C VAL A 105 -12.92 -28.59 -14.48
N VAL A 106 -11.91 -28.45 -15.33
CA VAL A 106 -11.92 -29.00 -16.70
C VAL A 106 -10.84 -30.08 -16.92
N ARG A 107 -9.83 -30.11 -16.08
CA ARG A 107 -8.77 -31.12 -16.06
C ARG A 107 -8.41 -31.51 -14.64
N THR A 108 -8.02 -32.76 -14.43
CA THR A 108 -7.55 -33.26 -13.13
C THR A 108 -6.26 -34.04 -13.33
N LEU A 109 -5.29 -33.83 -12.44
CA LEU A 109 -4.01 -34.53 -12.40
C LEU A 109 -3.77 -35.12 -11.00
N SER A 110 -3.10 -36.30 -10.97
CA SER A 110 -2.56 -36.88 -9.74
C SER A 110 -1.03 -36.84 -9.77
N ALA A 111 -0.40 -36.78 -8.61
CA ALA A 111 1.05 -36.79 -8.49
C ALA A 111 1.64 -38.06 -9.10
N GLN A 112 2.82 -37.95 -9.73
CA GLN A 112 3.62 -39.06 -10.23
C GLN A 112 5.05 -38.94 -9.69
N SER A 113 5.75 -40.06 -9.62
CA SER A 113 7.17 -40.07 -9.29
C SER A 113 7.99 -39.28 -10.33
N GLY A 114 9.04 -38.62 -9.87
CA GLY A 114 9.91 -37.81 -10.71
C GLY A 114 9.33 -36.43 -11.03
N ASP A 115 9.89 -35.77 -12.04
CA ASP A 115 9.52 -34.37 -12.39
C ASP A 115 8.16 -34.30 -13.11
N ASN A 116 7.21 -33.65 -12.48
CA ASN A 116 5.86 -33.43 -13.01
C ASN A 116 5.73 -32.15 -13.87
N ARG A 117 6.79 -31.36 -14.00
CA ARG A 117 6.75 -30.03 -14.65
C ARG A 117 6.21 -30.10 -16.08
N ALA A 118 6.76 -30.99 -16.91
CA ALA A 118 6.38 -31.07 -18.32
C ALA A 118 4.89 -31.40 -18.49
N ARG A 119 4.39 -32.37 -17.70
CA ARG A 119 3.00 -32.83 -17.73
C ARG A 119 2.03 -31.76 -17.23
N ILE A 120 2.34 -31.06 -16.12
CA ILE A 120 1.48 -29.99 -15.63
C ILE A 120 1.46 -28.84 -16.64
N GLN A 121 2.62 -28.48 -17.22
CA GLN A 121 2.70 -27.40 -18.21
C GLN A 121 1.94 -27.73 -19.49
N GLN A 122 1.96 -28.99 -19.94
CA GLN A 122 1.17 -29.44 -21.07
C GLN A 122 -0.34 -29.24 -20.82
N VAL A 123 -0.83 -29.66 -19.64
CA VAL A 123 -2.25 -29.50 -19.30
C VAL A 123 -2.61 -28.01 -19.14
N ILE A 124 -1.70 -27.16 -18.64
CA ILE A 124 -1.90 -25.71 -18.65
C ILE A 124 -2.12 -25.22 -20.09
N GLN A 125 -1.27 -25.63 -21.04
CA GLN A 125 -1.40 -25.24 -22.47
C GLN A 125 -2.68 -25.76 -23.12
N GLU A 126 -3.11 -26.98 -22.79
CA GLU A 126 -4.40 -27.52 -23.23
C GLU A 126 -5.57 -26.65 -22.75
N VAL A 127 -5.58 -26.24 -21.48
CA VAL A 127 -6.64 -25.39 -20.94
C VAL A 127 -6.54 -23.96 -21.49
N GLU A 128 -5.34 -23.44 -21.72
CA GLU A 128 -5.10 -22.16 -22.37
C GLU A 128 -5.70 -22.10 -23.79
N ALA A 129 -5.81 -23.23 -24.48
CA ALA A 129 -6.40 -23.33 -25.81
C ALA A 129 -7.93 -23.45 -25.82
N LEU A 130 -8.57 -23.74 -24.67
CA LEU A 130 -10.03 -23.82 -24.59
C LEU A 130 -10.68 -22.43 -24.83
N PRO A 131 -11.92 -22.38 -25.36
CA PRO A 131 -12.67 -21.13 -25.39
C PRO A 131 -13.00 -20.65 -23.99
N MET A 132 -13.15 -19.34 -23.80
CA MET A 132 -13.67 -18.78 -22.56
C MET A 132 -15.17 -18.99 -22.43
N ASP A 133 -15.63 -19.28 -21.22
CA ASP A 133 -17.07 -19.24 -20.90
C ASP A 133 -17.57 -17.78 -20.76
N ALA A 134 -18.88 -17.63 -20.53
CA ALA A 134 -19.52 -16.32 -20.37
C ALA A 134 -18.97 -15.52 -19.16
N ASN A 135 -18.32 -16.17 -18.19
CA ASN A 135 -17.72 -15.55 -17.02
C ASN A 135 -16.24 -15.17 -17.23
N GLY A 136 -15.68 -15.49 -18.40
CA GLY A 136 -14.29 -15.25 -18.76
C GLY A 136 -13.31 -16.30 -18.26
N PHE A 137 -13.77 -17.55 -18.03
CA PHE A 137 -12.93 -18.68 -17.64
C PHE A 137 -12.73 -19.68 -18.77
N ARG A 138 -11.52 -20.21 -18.86
CA ARG A 138 -11.18 -21.41 -19.64
C ARG A 138 -11.29 -22.66 -18.77
N GLY A 139 -11.13 -22.50 -17.45
CA GLY A 139 -11.37 -23.53 -16.45
C GLY A 139 -10.25 -23.67 -15.44
N ALA A 140 -10.51 -24.51 -14.45
CA ALA A 140 -9.53 -24.87 -13.42
C ALA A 140 -8.89 -26.22 -13.74
N ILE A 141 -7.58 -26.33 -13.47
CA ILE A 141 -6.80 -27.55 -13.44
C ILE A 141 -6.69 -27.96 -11.99
N LEU A 142 -7.34 -29.07 -11.63
CA LEU A 142 -7.29 -29.62 -10.28
C LEU A 142 -6.10 -30.56 -10.13
N LEU A 143 -5.24 -30.28 -9.18
CA LEU A 143 -4.18 -31.16 -8.74
C LEU A 143 -4.65 -31.89 -7.48
N ASN A 144 -4.82 -33.21 -7.57
CA ASN A 144 -5.19 -34.05 -6.43
C ASN A 144 -4.16 -33.97 -5.29
N ALA A 145 -4.51 -34.48 -4.11
CA ALA A 145 -3.56 -34.59 -3.00
C ALA A 145 -2.29 -35.37 -3.40
N GLY A 146 -1.17 -34.93 -2.88
CA GLY A 146 0.13 -35.54 -3.12
C GLY A 146 1.23 -34.53 -3.41
N THR A 147 2.47 -34.99 -3.47
CA THR A 147 3.66 -34.17 -3.75
C THR A 147 4.05 -34.29 -5.22
N TYR A 148 4.12 -33.16 -5.89
CA TYR A 148 4.54 -33.01 -7.28
C TYR A 148 5.91 -32.32 -7.30
N ASP A 149 6.95 -33.02 -7.69
CA ASP A 149 8.24 -32.41 -7.97
C ASP A 149 8.17 -31.60 -9.26
N VAL A 150 8.69 -30.38 -9.23
CA VAL A 150 8.61 -29.43 -10.34
C VAL A 150 10.00 -28.85 -10.60
N GLY A 151 10.65 -29.35 -11.67
CA GLY A 151 12.03 -29.02 -12.01
C GLY A 151 12.26 -27.66 -12.68
N ASP A 152 11.20 -26.95 -13.05
CA ASP A 152 11.24 -25.56 -13.59
C ASP A 152 9.90 -24.87 -13.41
N SER A 153 9.83 -23.58 -13.77
CA SER A 153 8.61 -22.78 -13.65
C SER A 153 7.41 -23.37 -14.39
N LEU A 154 6.25 -23.32 -13.75
CA LEU A 154 4.95 -23.44 -14.38
C LEU A 154 4.48 -22.05 -14.79
N VAL A 155 4.07 -21.88 -16.04
CA VAL A 155 3.71 -20.56 -16.57
C VAL A 155 2.31 -20.59 -17.19
N ILE A 156 1.41 -19.75 -16.66
CA ILE A 156 0.08 -19.50 -17.21
C ILE A 156 0.16 -18.19 -18.00
N ARG A 157 -0.20 -18.22 -19.30
CA ARG A 157 -0.11 -17.07 -20.22
C ARG A 157 -1.45 -16.62 -20.79
N ALA A 158 -2.47 -17.46 -20.71
CA ALA A 158 -3.81 -17.10 -21.18
C ALA A 158 -4.74 -16.76 -20.00
N SER A 159 -5.62 -15.79 -20.21
CA SER A 159 -6.64 -15.39 -19.25
C SER A 159 -7.63 -16.52 -18.96
N GLY A 160 -8.21 -16.53 -17.76
CA GLY A 160 -9.28 -17.46 -17.39
C GLY A 160 -8.81 -18.86 -16.97
N VAL A 161 -7.53 -19.06 -16.70
CA VAL A 161 -6.96 -20.34 -16.26
C VAL A 161 -6.66 -20.31 -14.77
N VAL A 162 -7.12 -21.32 -14.02
CA VAL A 162 -6.91 -21.46 -12.59
C VAL A 162 -6.15 -22.75 -12.29
N LEU A 163 -5.03 -22.65 -11.56
CA LEU A 163 -4.34 -23.81 -11.01
C LEU A 163 -4.79 -24.01 -9.56
N ARG A 164 -5.48 -25.13 -9.30
CA ARG A 164 -6.12 -25.42 -8.02
C ARG A 164 -5.64 -26.74 -7.44
N GLY A 165 -5.27 -26.73 -6.16
CA GLY A 165 -5.07 -27.93 -5.35
C GLY A 165 -6.30 -28.28 -4.53
N VAL A 166 -6.14 -29.26 -3.63
CA VAL A 166 -7.19 -29.73 -2.70
C VAL A 166 -6.98 -29.25 -1.26
N GLY A 167 -5.96 -28.43 -1.01
CA GLY A 167 -5.68 -27.85 0.30
C GLY A 167 -4.22 -27.43 0.45
N GLN A 168 -3.98 -26.42 1.30
CA GLN A 168 -2.64 -25.89 1.61
C GLN A 168 -1.95 -26.56 2.80
N GLY A 169 -2.59 -27.54 3.42
CA GLY A 169 -1.99 -28.36 4.49
C GLY A 169 -1.01 -29.42 3.97
N SER A 170 -0.34 -30.08 4.90
CA SER A 170 0.67 -31.10 4.58
C SER A 170 0.10 -32.37 3.92
N SER A 171 -1.20 -32.63 4.07
CA SER A 171 -1.93 -33.72 3.40
C SER A 171 -2.63 -33.30 2.11
N GLY A 172 -2.53 -32.03 1.72
CA GLY A 172 -3.14 -31.47 0.51
C GLY A 172 -2.31 -31.67 -0.74
N THR A 173 -2.37 -30.69 -1.64
CA THR A 173 -1.55 -30.64 -2.85
C THR A 173 -0.25 -29.90 -2.55
N ILE A 174 0.89 -30.53 -2.79
CA ILE A 174 2.21 -29.95 -2.56
C ILE A 174 2.96 -29.86 -3.90
N LEU A 175 3.23 -28.64 -4.38
CA LEU A 175 4.19 -28.42 -5.46
C LEU A 175 5.58 -28.16 -4.88
N ARG A 176 6.52 -29.06 -5.12
CA ARG A 176 7.89 -28.96 -4.61
C ARG A 176 8.83 -28.48 -5.73
N ALA A 177 9.31 -27.23 -5.61
CA ALA A 177 10.29 -26.67 -6.54
C ALA A 177 11.64 -27.34 -6.33
N THR A 178 12.09 -28.11 -7.32
CA THR A 178 13.36 -28.85 -7.25
C THR A 178 14.49 -28.18 -8.04
N LYS A 179 14.21 -27.11 -8.77
CA LYS A 179 15.23 -26.35 -9.52
C LYS A 179 16.21 -25.64 -8.58
N ARG A 180 17.47 -25.98 -8.72
CA ARG A 180 18.60 -25.39 -7.99
C ARG A 180 19.11 -24.17 -8.76
N LEU A 181 18.37 -23.04 -8.67
CA LEU A 181 18.72 -21.79 -9.36
C LEU A 181 18.25 -20.57 -8.56
N ILE A 182 19.19 -19.72 -8.19
CA ILE A 182 18.93 -18.46 -7.53
C ILE A 182 17.93 -17.61 -8.33
N GLY A 183 16.95 -17.00 -7.63
CA GLY A 183 15.96 -16.12 -8.26
C GLY A 183 14.88 -16.82 -9.08
N SER A 184 14.88 -18.17 -9.17
CA SER A 184 13.84 -18.90 -9.89
C SER A 184 12.47 -18.77 -9.24
N THR A 185 11.42 -18.90 -10.05
CA THR A 185 10.01 -18.80 -9.65
C THR A 185 9.30 -20.12 -9.93
N LEU A 186 8.50 -20.62 -9.01
CA LEU A 186 7.75 -21.86 -9.22
C LEU A 186 6.54 -21.66 -10.13
N ILE A 187 5.70 -20.66 -9.87
CA ILE A 187 4.48 -20.39 -10.67
C ILE A 187 4.48 -18.94 -11.16
N ARG A 188 4.18 -18.72 -12.43
CA ARG A 188 4.01 -17.40 -13.02
C ARG A 188 2.64 -17.25 -13.66
N LEU A 189 1.89 -16.24 -13.26
CA LEU A 189 0.78 -15.70 -14.04
C LEU A 189 1.37 -14.56 -14.87
N GLN A 190 1.56 -14.77 -16.17
CA GLN A 190 2.40 -13.89 -16.97
C GLN A 190 1.69 -13.41 -18.23
N GLY A 191 1.24 -12.16 -18.22
CA GLY A 191 0.78 -11.47 -19.42
C GLY A 191 1.90 -11.19 -20.42
N SER A 192 1.55 -10.85 -21.63
CA SER A 192 2.42 -10.41 -22.72
C SER A 192 2.41 -8.86 -22.84
N GLY A 193 3.15 -8.31 -23.80
CA GLY A 193 3.15 -6.88 -24.11
C GLY A 193 4.10 -6.04 -23.25
N SER A 194 3.95 -4.72 -23.32
CA SER A 194 4.74 -3.74 -22.57
C SER A 194 4.11 -3.45 -21.20
N ASN A 195 4.90 -2.96 -20.26
CA ASN A 195 4.43 -2.63 -18.92
C ASN A 195 3.43 -1.47 -18.91
N LEU A 196 3.73 -0.38 -19.61
CA LEU A 196 2.88 0.80 -19.74
C LEU A 196 2.92 1.29 -21.19
N GLY A 197 1.76 1.44 -21.80
CA GLY A 197 1.63 2.05 -23.12
C GLY A 197 0.86 3.37 -23.00
N GLU A 198 1.50 4.51 -23.33
CA GLU A 198 0.85 5.81 -23.40
C GLU A 198 0.78 6.28 -24.85
N VAL A 199 -0.41 6.62 -25.33
CA VAL A 199 -0.60 7.23 -26.64
C VAL A 199 -0.09 8.66 -26.58
N THR A 200 1.08 8.93 -27.16
CA THR A 200 1.76 10.24 -27.04
C THR A 200 0.92 11.41 -27.55
N SER A 201 0.17 11.24 -28.64
CA SER A 201 -0.70 12.28 -29.23
C SER A 201 -1.92 12.62 -28.34
N SER A 202 -2.26 11.76 -27.39
CA SER A 202 -3.38 11.98 -26.46
C SER A 202 -2.98 12.74 -25.20
N ARG A 203 -1.71 13.08 -25.02
CA ARG A 203 -1.21 13.78 -23.84
C ARG A 203 -1.83 15.16 -23.70
N ARG A 204 -2.34 15.47 -22.50
CA ARG A 204 -2.89 16.78 -22.10
C ARG A 204 -2.24 17.19 -20.80
N LEU A 205 -1.71 18.40 -20.75
CA LEU A 205 -1.09 18.92 -19.53
C LEU A 205 -2.19 19.20 -18.48
N ILE A 206 -1.83 18.97 -17.23
CA ILE A 206 -2.65 19.40 -16.10
C ILE A 206 -2.44 20.90 -15.96
N SER A 207 -3.54 21.68 -16.02
CA SER A 207 -3.51 23.14 -15.98
C SER A 207 -3.57 23.70 -14.55
N ASP A 208 -4.05 22.91 -13.59
CA ASP A 208 -4.06 23.31 -12.18
C ASP A 208 -2.62 23.45 -11.65
N SER A 209 -2.36 24.54 -10.94
CA SER A 209 -1.04 24.76 -10.29
C SER A 209 -0.78 23.75 -9.17
N TYR A 210 -1.85 23.21 -8.59
CA TYR A 210 -1.85 22.20 -7.54
C TYR A 210 -3.02 21.23 -7.69
N VAL A 211 -2.72 19.92 -7.79
CA VAL A 211 -3.71 18.85 -7.70
C VAL A 211 -3.52 18.15 -6.36
N PRO A 212 -4.46 18.26 -5.43
CA PRO A 212 -4.32 17.71 -4.08
C PRO A 212 -4.29 16.19 -4.03
N THR A 213 -3.58 15.64 -3.04
CA THR A 213 -3.80 14.27 -2.60
C THR A 213 -5.26 14.07 -2.17
N GLY A 214 -5.86 12.95 -2.56
CA GLY A 214 -7.24 12.58 -2.22
C GLY A 214 -8.29 13.08 -3.22
N THR A 215 -7.95 14.04 -4.11
CA THR A 215 -8.89 14.51 -5.13
C THR A 215 -9.08 13.49 -6.26
N LYS A 216 -10.28 13.47 -6.83
CA LYS A 216 -10.60 12.70 -8.05
C LYS A 216 -10.87 13.61 -9.25
N SER A 217 -10.83 14.94 -9.09
CA SER A 217 -11.20 15.90 -10.14
C SER A 217 -10.17 17.00 -10.25
N PHE A 218 -9.77 17.33 -11.49
CA PHE A 218 -8.81 18.40 -11.79
C PHE A 218 -8.92 18.84 -13.25
N ASN A 219 -8.28 19.97 -13.59
CA ASN A 219 -8.37 20.59 -14.90
C ASN A 219 -7.17 20.24 -15.78
N LEU A 220 -7.44 20.06 -17.06
CA LEU A 220 -6.46 19.91 -18.14
C LEU A 220 -6.44 21.18 -19.01
N GLU A 221 -5.38 21.39 -19.77
CA GLU A 221 -5.34 22.43 -20.80
C GLU A 221 -6.46 22.30 -21.84
N ASN A 222 -6.85 21.08 -22.17
CA ASN A 222 -8.03 20.69 -22.94
C ASN A 222 -8.30 19.18 -22.76
N THR A 223 -9.49 18.74 -23.17
CA THR A 223 -9.91 17.32 -23.09
C THR A 223 -10.04 16.65 -24.46
N ASN A 224 -9.49 17.26 -25.51
CA ASN A 224 -9.61 16.75 -26.88
C ASN A 224 -9.10 15.31 -27.00
N GLY A 225 -9.95 14.42 -27.53
CA GLY A 225 -9.62 13.01 -27.71
C GLY A 225 -9.75 12.13 -26.46
N LEU A 226 -10.10 12.71 -25.30
CA LEU A 226 -10.44 11.97 -24.08
C LEU A 226 -11.95 11.75 -24.02
N THR A 227 -12.38 10.59 -23.53
CA THR A 227 -13.81 10.25 -23.36
C THR A 227 -14.05 9.60 -21.99
N VAL A 228 -15.27 9.66 -21.50
CA VAL A 228 -15.69 8.90 -20.32
C VAL A 228 -15.51 7.41 -20.62
N GLY A 229 -14.95 6.67 -19.68
CA GLY A 229 -14.56 5.27 -19.84
C GLY A 229 -13.12 5.06 -20.36
N SER A 230 -12.44 6.09 -20.86
CA SER A 230 -11.04 5.97 -21.26
C SER A 230 -10.16 5.57 -20.09
N ARG A 231 -9.34 4.54 -20.26
CA ARG A 231 -8.20 4.26 -19.38
C ARG A 231 -7.10 5.27 -19.67
N VAL A 232 -6.58 5.90 -18.65
CA VAL A 232 -5.56 6.93 -18.76
C VAL A 232 -4.43 6.71 -17.77
N LEU A 233 -3.26 7.24 -18.10
CA LEU A 233 -2.17 7.46 -17.16
C LEU A 233 -2.20 8.91 -16.69
N VAL A 234 -2.44 9.12 -15.40
CA VAL A 234 -2.14 10.39 -14.74
C VAL A 234 -0.66 10.34 -14.36
N THR A 235 0.16 11.13 -15.00
CA THR A 235 1.62 11.07 -14.86
C THR A 235 2.14 12.33 -14.20
N ARG A 236 2.78 12.16 -13.05
CA ARG A 236 3.55 13.20 -12.38
C ARG A 236 4.94 13.27 -13.01
N THR A 237 5.39 14.47 -13.37
CA THR A 237 6.66 14.72 -14.07
C THR A 237 7.55 15.62 -13.23
N PRO A 238 8.31 15.08 -12.26
CA PRO A 238 9.11 15.91 -11.36
C PRO A 238 10.25 16.63 -12.10
N ASN A 239 10.66 17.78 -11.55
CA ASN A 239 11.83 18.54 -11.98
C ASN A 239 12.96 18.50 -10.92
N GLN A 240 14.08 19.15 -11.19
CA GLN A 240 15.23 19.19 -10.26
C GLN A 240 14.85 19.86 -8.93
N ALA A 241 14.02 20.92 -8.94
CA ALA A 241 13.61 21.61 -7.73
C ALA A 241 12.87 20.66 -6.72
N TRP A 242 12.18 19.63 -7.22
CA TRP A 242 11.58 18.62 -6.35
C TRP A 242 12.63 17.68 -5.73
N ILE A 243 13.65 17.28 -6.49
CA ILE A 243 14.77 16.46 -5.98
C ILE A 243 15.53 17.22 -4.90
N ASP A 244 15.78 18.50 -5.13
CA ASP A 244 16.51 19.38 -4.20
C ASP A 244 15.68 19.64 -2.93
N LEU A 245 14.35 19.86 -3.04
CA LEU A 245 13.45 19.98 -1.91
C LEU A 245 13.54 18.77 -0.98
N LEU A 246 13.69 17.57 -1.55
CA LEU A 246 13.78 16.32 -0.80
C LEU A 246 15.18 16.04 -0.25
N ASP A 247 16.18 16.82 -0.65
CA ASP A 247 17.62 16.61 -0.37
C ASP A 247 18.13 15.25 -0.89
N MET A 248 17.70 14.86 -2.09
CA MET A 248 17.99 13.55 -2.66
C MET A 248 19.06 13.55 -3.76
N THR A 249 19.53 14.71 -4.19
CA THR A 249 20.62 14.84 -5.18
C THR A 249 21.87 14.09 -4.72
N GLN A 250 22.21 14.16 -3.43
CA GLN A 250 23.34 13.47 -2.81
C GLN A 250 23.27 11.93 -2.91
N TYR A 251 22.09 11.37 -3.11
CA TYR A 251 21.86 9.91 -3.26
C TYR A 251 21.63 9.51 -4.72
N GLY A 252 21.96 10.40 -5.67
CA GLY A 252 21.89 10.14 -7.11
C GLY A 252 20.45 10.07 -7.66
N TRP A 253 19.49 10.74 -6.99
CA TRP A 253 18.15 10.87 -7.54
C TRP A 253 18.16 11.87 -8.69
N THR A 254 17.44 11.55 -9.77
CA THR A 254 17.27 12.41 -10.94
C THR A 254 15.79 12.49 -11.33
N PRO A 255 15.28 13.61 -11.87
CA PRO A 255 13.88 13.77 -12.21
C PRO A 255 13.32 12.65 -13.10
N SER A 256 14.05 12.24 -14.13
CA SER A 256 13.60 11.22 -15.08
C SER A 256 13.33 9.85 -14.45
N ARG A 257 14.01 9.52 -13.36
CA ARG A 257 13.84 8.25 -12.63
C ARG A 257 12.56 8.21 -11.80
N TYR A 258 11.97 9.36 -11.50
CA TYR A 258 10.81 9.49 -10.61
C TYR A 258 9.58 10.02 -11.34
N VAL A 259 9.52 9.87 -12.66
CA VAL A 259 8.28 10.05 -13.43
C VAL A 259 7.34 8.92 -13.01
N MET A 260 6.27 9.28 -12.30
CA MET A 260 5.31 8.32 -11.73
C MET A 260 4.01 8.36 -12.52
N SER A 261 3.57 7.21 -13.00
CA SER A 261 2.30 7.06 -13.71
C SER A 261 1.30 6.28 -12.88
N TYR A 262 0.08 6.79 -12.82
CA TYR A 262 -1.05 6.22 -12.08
C TYR A 262 -2.14 5.87 -13.06
N GLU A 263 -2.43 4.57 -13.23
CA GLU A 263 -3.52 4.11 -14.08
C GLU A 263 -4.86 4.48 -13.47
N ARG A 264 -5.73 5.12 -14.27
CA ARG A 264 -7.06 5.59 -13.86
C ARG A 264 -8.05 5.40 -15.01
N VAL A 265 -9.34 5.53 -14.69
CA VAL A 265 -10.43 5.57 -15.68
C VAL A 265 -11.14 6.91 -15.54
N ILE A 266 -11.38 7.60 -16.64
CA ILE A 266 -12.17 8.83 -16.64
C ILE A 266 -13.64 8.48 -16.41
N THR A 267 -14.26 9.05 -15.40
CA THR A 267 -15.66 8.81 -15.03
C THR A 267 -16.59 9.97 -15.38
N ALA A 268 -16.04 11.17 -15.53
CA ALA A 268 -16.79 12.35 -16.02
C ALA A 268 -15.85 13.34 -16.71
N ILE A 269 -16.40 14.13 -17.64
CA ILE A 269 -15.73 15.27 -18.30
C ILE A 269 -16.72 16.44 -18.29
N ASN A 270 -16.26 17.60 -17.80
CA ASN A 270 -17.03 18.85 -17.81
C ASN A 270 -16.11 19.99 -18.27
N GLY A 271 -16.20 20.39 -19.55
CA GLY A 271 -15.25 21.31 -20.16
C GLY A 271 -13.83 20.75 -20.10
N ASN A 272 -12.93 21.50 -19.46
CA ASN A 272 -11.54 21.06 -19.26
C ASN A 272 -11.33 20.24 -17.98
N ASN A 273 -12.38 20.09 -17.15
CA ASN A 273 -12.30 19.30 -15.92
C ASN A 273 -12.59 17.82 -16.20
N ILE A 274 -11.72 16.95 -15.70
CA ILE A 274 -11.96 15.50 -15.70
C ILE A 274 -12.15 14.99 -14.26
N THR A 275 -12.97 13.96 -14.12
CA THR A 275 -13.07 13.15 -12.90
C THR A 275 -12.59 11.75 -13.18
N ILE A 276 -11.82 11.17 -12.26
CA ILE A 276 -11.22 9.84 -12.35
C ILE A 276 -11.78 8.89 -11.28
N ASN A 277 -11.76 7.59 -11.55
CA ASN A 277 -12.36 6.54 -10.70
C ASN A 277 -11.71 6.41 -9.31
N ALA A 278 -10.43 6.72 -9.17
CA ALA A 278 -9.68 6.63 -7.92
C ALA A 278 -8.81 7.88 -7.72
N PRO A 279 -8.52 8.29 -6.48
CA PRO A 279 -7.90 9.57 -6.22
C PRO A 279 -6.44 9.65 -6.69
N VAL A 280 -5.97 10.89 -6.82
CA VAL A 280 -4.54 11.22 -6.83
C VAL A 280 -3.97 10.88 -5.46
N VAL A 281 -2.93 10.08 -5.43
CA VAL A 281 -2.26 9.66 -4.17
C VAL A 281 -0.94 10.38 -3.92
N ASP A 282 -0.36 11.02 -4.93
CA ASP A 282 0.85 11.84 -4.81
C ASP A 282 0.55 13.23 -5.41
N PRO A 283 0.65 14.35 -4.65
CA PRO A 283 0.19 15.63 -5.13
C PRO A 283 0.97 16.09 -6.35
N ILE A 284 0.29 16.75 -7.30
CA ILE A 284 0.92 17.25 -8.52
C ILE A 284 1.01 18.77 -8.41
N GLN A 285 2.23 19.30 -8.51
CA GLN A 285 2.49 20.73 -8.36
C GLN A 285 3.31 21.25 -9.55
N THR A 286 2.84 22.32 -10.19
CA THR A 286 3.52 22.92 -11.35
C THR A 286 4.95 23.36 -11.00
N ARG A 287 5.17 23.95 -9.81
CA ARG A 287 6.52 24.34 -9.34
C ARG A 287 7.51 23.17 -9.28
N TYR A 288 7.02 21.96 -9.13
CA TYR A 288 7.83 20.74 -9.06
C TYR A 288 7.72 19.87 -10.32
N GLY A 289 7.33 20.48 -11.46
CA GLY A 289 7.32 19.85 -12.77
C GLY A 289 5.94 19.48 -13.29
N GLY A 290 4.88 19.59 -12.47
CA GLY A 290 3.49 19.37 -12.87
C GLY A 290 3.19 17.93 -13.26
N GLY A 291 2.28 17.77 -14.20
CA GLY A 291 1.83 16.47 -14.68
C GLY A 291 1.03 16.53 -15.96
N ARG A 292 0.66 15.35 -16.44
CA ARG A 292 -0.16 15.18 -17.65
C ARG A 292 -1.08 13.98 -17.54
N VAL A 293 -2.07 13.93 -18.42
CA VAL A 293 -2.94 12.78 -18.64
C VAL A 293 -2.80 12.32 -20.08
N GLY A 294 -2.65 11.01 -20.29
CA GLY A 294 -2.62 10.41 -21.63
C GLY A 294 -3.38 9.10 -21.67
N ILE A 295 -3.96 8.75 -22.83
CA ILE A 295 -4.67 7.47 -23.01
C ILE A 295 -3.68 6.33 -22.78
N HIS A 296 -4.07 5.37 -21.95
CA HIS A 296 -3.33 4.15 -21.68
C HIS A 296 -3.82 3.00 -22.54
N THR A 297 -2.94 2.50 -23.41
CA THR A 297 -3.21 1.28 -24.16
C THR A 297 -2.81 0.06 -23.33
N VAL A 298 -3.81 -0.61 -22.77
CA VAL A 298 -3.60 -1.85 -22.03
C VAL A 298 -3.69 -3.02 -23.00
N THR A 299 -2.57 -3.65 -23.32
CA THR A 299 -2.53 -4.84 -24.16
C THR A 299 -1.78 -5.97 -23.46
N GLY A 300 -2.26 -7.19 -23.67
CA GLY A 300 -1.54 -8.40 -23.25
C GLY A 300 -1.53 -8.70 -21.75
N ARG A 301 -2.30 -8.01 -20.92
CA ARG A 301 -2.47 -8.44 -19.51
C ARG A 301 -3.25 -9.74 -19.45
N ILE A 302 -2.78 -10.68 -18.64
CA ILE A 302 -3.54 -11.86 -18.26
C ILE A 302 -4.63 -11.47 -17.25
N GLN A 303 -5.85 -12.00 -17.43
CA GLN A 303 -7.00 -11.64 -16.60
C GLN A 303 -7.72 -12.88 -16.07
N ASN A 304 -8.45 -12.72 -14.95
CA ASN A 304 -9.30 -13.77 -14.37
C ASN A 304 -8.60 -15.12 -14.19
N SER A 305 -7.34 -15.09 -13.78
CA SER A 305 -6.52 -16.29 -13.56
C SER A 305 -6.08 -16.38 -12.11
N GLY A 306 -5.88 -17.58 -11.60
CA GLY A 306 -5.57 -17.76 -10.19
C GLY A 306 -4.71 -18.98 -9.86
N VAL A 307 -4.12 -18.93 -8.66
CA VAL A 307 -3.46 -20.06 -7.99
C VAL A 307 -4.11 -20.23 -6.63
N GLU A 308 -4.61 -21.43 -6.33
CA GLU A 308 -5.39 -21.60 -5.10
C GLU A 308 -5.33 -22.99 -4.50
N ASN A 309 -5.56 -23.07 -3.17
CA ASN A 309 -5.72 -24.31 -2.39
C ASN A 309 -4.52 -25.26 -2.48
N MET A 310 -3.29 -24.79 -2.26
CA MET A 310 -2.12 -25.65 -2.34
C MET A 310 -0.95 -25.18 -1.45
N ARG A 311 -0.06 -26.12 -1.17
CA ARG A 311 1.24 -25.83 -0.58
C ARG A 311 2.31 -25.78 -1.65
N LEU A 312 3.17 -24.80 -1.56
CA LEU A 312 4.38 -24.66 -2.37
C LEU A 312 5.58 -24.86 -1.44
N ALA A 313 6.56 -25.66 -1.83
CA ALA A 313 7.76 -25.86 -1.04
C ALA A 313 9.00 -25.73 -1.94
N SER A 314 10.08 -25.14 -1.45
CA SER A 314 11.36 -25.13 -2.13
C SER A 314 12.33 -26.10 -1.50
N VAL A 315 13.06 -26.88 -2.29
CA VAL A 315 14.21 -27.65 -1.79
C VAL A 315 15.33 -26.67 -1.41
N PHE A 316 16.11 -27.03 -0.40
CA PHE A 316 17.26 -26.24 0.05
C PHE A 316 18.28 -27.15 0.74
N GLU A 317 19.53 -26.71 0.90
CA GLU A 317 20.58 -27.46 1.58
C GLU A 317 20.80 -27.02 3.03
N ASN A 318 20.68 -25.71 3.29
CA ASN A 318 20.85 -25.11 4.62
C ASN A 318 20.10 -23.77 4.72
N ASP A 319 20.07 -23.18 5.90
CA ASP A 319 19.29 -21.96 6.18
C ASP A 319 19.72 -20.73 5.36
N ASN A 320 20.95 -20.70 4.87
CA ASN A 320 21.52 -19.62 4.06
C ASN A 320 21.65 -19.98 2.57
N ASP A 321 21.12 -21.12 2.16
CA ASP A 321 21.16 -21.55 0.76
C ASP A 321 20.46 -20.51 -0.14
N GLU A 322 21.10 -20.15 -1.25
CA GLU A 322 20.54 -19.25 -2.24
C GLU A 322 20.32 -19.93 -3.61
N GLN A 323 20.88 -21.15 -3.79
CA GLN A 323 20.77 -21.93 -5.02
C GLN A 323 19.49 -22.77 -5.03
N HIS A 324 18.34 -22.11 -4.90
CA HIS A 324 17.03 -22.75 -4.93
C HIS A 324 15.94 -21.76 -5.36
N ALA A 325 14.65 -22.16 -5.35
CA ALA A 325 13.57 -21.29 -5.76
C ALA A 325 13.36 -20.12 -4.76
N TRP A 326 13.24 -18.90 -5.30
CA TRP A 326 13.07 -17.69 -4.52
C TRP A 326 11.62 -17.22 -4.42
N TYR A 327 10.80 -17.52 -5.42
CA TYR A 327 9.42 -17.06 -5.50
C TYR A 327 8.45 -18.24 -5.62
N GLY A 328 7.44 -18.27 -4.77
CA GLY A 328 6.33 -19.21 -4.92
C GLY A 328 5.49 -18.83 -6.14
N VAL A 329 4.88 -17.67 -6.13
CA VAL A 329 4.03 -17.15 -7.21
C VAL A 329 4.45 -15.75 -7.61
N LYS A 330 4.58 -15.49 -8.92
CA LYS A 330 4.68 -14.14 -9.49
C LYS A 330 3.47 -13.80 -10.36
N LEU A 331 2.95 -12.60 -10.19
CA LEU A 331 1.97 -11.98 -11.07
C LEU A 331 2.68 -10.90 -11.88
N LEU A 332 2.73 -11.06 -13.19
CA LEU A 332 3.45 -10.19 -14.12
C LEU A 332 2.48 -9.73 -15.21
N ARG A 333 2.24 -8.43 -15.32
CA ARG A 333 1.22 -7.89 -16.24
C ARG A 333 -0.13 -8.62 -16.09
N ALA A 334 -0.59 -8.71 -14.83
CA ALA A 334 -1.80 -9.41 -14.44
C ALA A 334 -2.88 -8.41 -13.98
N GLU A 335 -4.10 -8.62 -14.39
CA GLU A 335 -5.25 -7.80 -14.01
C GLU A 335 -6.39 -8.69 -13.53
N ASN A 336 -7.02 -8.36 -12.40
CA ASN A 336 -8.10 -9.17 -11.84
C ASN A 336 -7.70 -10.66 -11.65
N CYS A 337 -6.50 -10.88 -11.15
CA CYS A 337 -5.99 -12.21 -10.84
C CYS A 337 -5.88 -12.40 -9.31
N TRP A 338 -5.69 -13.65 -8.88
CA TRP A 338 -5.62 -13.93 -7.45
C TRP A 338 -4.64 -15.03 -7.09
N VAL A 339 -4.19 -14.96 -5.83
CA VAL A 339 -3.56 -16.09 -5.12
C VAL A 339 -4.30 -16.25 -3.81
N LYS A 340 -4.87 -17.43 -3.57
CA LYS A 340 -5.72 -17.64 -2.39
C LYS A 340 -5.52 -19.04 -1.81
N ASP A 341 -5.55 -19.14 -0.46
CA ASP A 341 -5.36 -20.42 0.24
C ASP A 341 -4.04 -21.11 -0.17
N VAL A 342 -2.92 -20.35 -0.15
CA VAL A 342 -1.59 -20.85 -0.54
C VAL A 342 -0.59 -20.69 0.59
N THR A 343 0.03 -21.79 1.02
CA THR A 343 1.17 -21.76 1.93
C THR A 343 2.47 -22.02 1.15
N ALA A 344 3.41 -21.06 1.19
CA ALA A 344 4.73 -21.19 0.61
C ALA A 344 5.78 -21.41 1.71
N GLN A 345 6.62 -22.42 1.57
CA GLN A 345 7.67 -22.75 2.52
C GLN A 345 9.06 -22.72 1.88
N TYR A 346 10.00 -22.15 2.60
CA TYR A 346 11.45 -22.22 2.30
C TYR A 346 11.91 -21.42 1.08
N PHE A 347 11.04 -20.65 0.42
CA PHE A 347 11.45 -19.79 -0.69
C PHE A 347 12.40 -18.68 -0.24
N GLY A 348 13.39 -18.33 -1.06
CA GLY A 348 14.41 -17.35 -0.69
C GLY A 348 13.90 -15.92 -0.61
N TYR A 349 12.78 -15.59 -1.30
CA TYR A 349 12.27 -14.23 -1.40
C TYR A 349 10.80 -14.11 -0.97
N ALA A 350 9.83 -14.63 -1.74
CA ALA A 350 8.42 -14.36 -1.50
C ALA A 350 7.48 -15.54 -1.73
N CYS A 351 6.41 -15.61 -0.95
CA CYS A 351 5.21 -16.39 -1.28
C CYS A 351 4.58 -15.83 -2.57
N VAL A 352 4.25 -14.53 -2.56
CA VAL A 352 3.66 -13.84 -3.71
C VAL A 352 4.38 -12.51 -3.96
N SER A 353 4.77 -12.29 -5.23
CA SER A 353 5.27 -11.01 -5.72
C SER A 353 4.42 -10.51 -6.88
N ILE A 354 3.82 -9.31 -6.74
CA ILE A 354 3.03 -8.64 -7.78
C ILE A 354 3.93 -7.60 -8.43
N GLU A 355 4.17 -7.73 -9.73
CA GLU A 355 5.17 -6.93 -10.45
C GLU A 355 4.64 -6.46 -11.82
N GLU A 356 5.40 -5.59 -12.49
CA GLU A 356 5.24 -5.24 -13.90
C GLU A 356 3.83 -4.81 -14.33
N SER A 357 3.33 -3.71 -13.76
CA SER A 357 2.00 -3.15 -14.12
C SER A 357 0.83 -4.11 -13.89
N SER A 358 0.91 -4.89 -12.82
CA SER A 358 -0.16 -5.79 -12.37
C SER A 358 -1.13 -5.03 -11.47
N VAL A 359 -2.43 -5.07 -11.78
CA VAL A 359 -3.45 -4.21 -11.17
C VAL A 359 -4.69 -5.01 -10.74
N TYR A 360 -5.38 -4.54 -9.70
CA TYR A 360 -6.64 -5.13 -9.23
C TYR A 360 -6.53 -6.61 -8.84
N ASN A 361 -5.38 -7.03 -8.31
CA ASN A 361 -5.19 -8.40 -7.88
C ASN A 361 -5.46 -8.54 -6.39
N THR A 362 -5.88 -9.74 -5.96
CA THR A 362 -6.07 -10.08 -4.55
C THR A 362 -5.21 -11.27 -4.16
N VAL A 363 -4.48 -11.11 -3.06
CA VAL A 363 -3.76 -12.19 -2.37
C VAL A 363 -4.42 -12.35 -1.00
N GLN A 364 -4.99 -13.52 -0.72
CA GLN A 364 -5.71 -13.74 0.53
C GLN A 364 -5.53 -15.15 1.10
N ASP A 365 -5.60 -15.25 2.42
CA ASP A 365 -5.49 -16.53 3.13
C ASP A 365 -4.19 -17.29 2.77
N CYS A 366 -3.10 -16.52 2.58
CA CYS A 366 -1.80 -17.02 2.14
C CYS A 366 -0.77 -16.94 3.27
N ALA A 367 0.17 -17.88 3.28
CA ALA A 367 1.25 -17.90 4.26
C ALA A 367 2.64 -18.02 3.60
N MET A 368 3.63 -17.34 4.20
CA MET A 368 5.07 -17.55 3.92
C MET A 368 5.74 -18.05 5.17
N LEU A 369 6.32 -19.25 5.10
CA LEU A 369 6.92 -19.91 6.25
C LEU A 369 8.43 -20.16 6.01
N ASP A 370 9.22 -19.76 6.98
CA ASP A 370 10.62 -20.15 7.17
C ASP A 370 11.52 -19.98 5.94
N PRO A 371 11.58 -18.78 5.33
CA PRO A 371 12.35 -18.53 4.13
C PRO A 371 13.83 -18.85 4.32
N LYS A 372 14.43 -19.55 3.34
CA LYS A 372 15.83 -19.95 3.34
C LYS A 372 16.61 -19.06 2.38
N SER A 373 17.51 -18.27 2.91
CA SER A 373 18.50 -17.44 2.22
C SER A 373 19.28 -16.66 3.27
N GLN A 374 20.30 -15.93 2.86
CA GLN A 374 20.98 -14.97 3.75
C GLN A 374 19.99 -13.91 4.26
N THR A 375 20.14 -13.48 5.50
CA THR A 375 19.30 -12.42 6.09
C THR A 375 19.92 -11.05 5.79
N THR A 376 19.90 -10.64 4.51
CA THR A 376 20.48 -9.41 4.02
C THR A 376 19.65 -8.82 2.87
N GLY A 377 20.13 -7.75 2.22
CA GLY A 377 19.41 -6.98 1.18
C GLY A 377 18.84 -7.84 0.06
N GLY A 378 17.58 -7.55 -0.33
CA GLY A 378 16.89 -8.20 -1.44
C GLY A 378 16.50 -9.66 -1.19
N ARG A 379 16.23 -10.05 0.07
CA ARG A 379 15.87 -11.41 0.46
C ARG A 379 14.79 -11.42 1.54
N LYS A 380 14.02 -12.53 1.59
CA LYS A 380 12.99 -12.81 2.62
C LYS A 380 11.91 -11.71 2.68
N TYR A 381 11.40 -11.30 1.50
CA TYR A 381 10.30 -10.35 1.33
C TYR A 381 9.00 -11.13 1.10
N SER A 382 8.29 -11.49 2.16
CA SER A 382 7.23 -12.51 2.12
C SER A 382 6.09 -12.21 1.15
N PHE A 383 5.61 -10.96 1.16
CA PHE A 383 4.56 -10.45 0.27
C PHE A 383 4.99 -9.10 -0.29
N ASN A 384 5.20 -9.04 -1.59
CA ASN A 384 5.85 -7.91 -2.25
C ASN A 384 5.01 -7.32 -3.39
N ILE A 385 5.07 -6.00 -3.53
CA ILE A 385 4.57 -5.27 -4.70
C ILE A 385 5.75 -4.51 -5.31
N ALA A 386 5.92 -4.59 -6.63
CA ALA A 386 6.97 -3.87 -7.34
C ALA A 386 6.47 -3.24 -8.64
N GLY A 387 7.22 -2.26 -9.12
CA GLY A 387 6.88 -1.51 -10.33
C GLY A 387 5.58 -0.71 -10.24
N THR A 388 5.04 -0.30 -11.38
CA THR A 388 3.79 0.46 -11.49
C THR A 388 2.57 -0.46 -11.31
N SER A 389 2.32 -0.92 -10.09
CA SER A 389 1.31 -1.94 -9.78
C SER A 389 0.31 -1.42 -8.74
N PRO A 390 -0.66 -0.54 -9.12
CA PRO A 390 -1.68 -0.04 -8.22
C PRO A 390 -2.84 -1.01 -8.02
N PHE A 391 -3.66 -0.70 -7.00
CA PHE A 391 -4.94 -1.37 -6.73
C PHE A 391 -4.86 -2.84 -6.33
N ASN A 392 -3.77 -3.26 -5.71
CA ASN A 392 -3.64 -4.63 -5.23
C ASN A 392 -4.01 -4.71 -3.74
N LEU A 393 -4.63 -5.81 -3.35
CA LEU A 393 -5.04 -6.13 -1.99
C LEU A 393 -4.35 -7.40 -1.52
N PHE A 394 -3.64 -7.30 -0.38
CA PHE A 394 -3.23 -8.45 0.41
C PHE A 394 -4.07 -8.48 1.68
N GLN A 395 -4.76 -9.58 1.94
CA GLN A 395 -5.56 -9.69 3.15
C GLN A 395 -5.44 -11.06 3.80
N ARG A 396 -5.51 -11.09 5.14
CA ARG A 396 -5.41 -12.32 5.93
C ARG A 396 -4.19 -13.16 5.55
N CYS A 397 -3.06 -12.46 5.37
CA CYS A 397 -1.79 -13.12 5.08
C CYS A 397 -0.98 -13.30 6.37
N PHE A 398 -0.25 -14.41 6.43
CA PHE A 398 0.63 -14.76 7.54
C PHE A 398 2.08 -14.91 7.07
N SER A 399 3.03 -14.43 7.88
CA SER A 399 4.46 -14.60 7.59
C SER A 399 5.21 -14.99 8.86
N ARG A 400 6.09 -15.99 8.76
CA ARG A 400 7.03 -16.39 9.82
C ARG A 400 8.46 -16.39 9.30
N GLY A 401 9.39 -15.80 10.08
CA GLY A 401 10.81 -15.78 9.77
C GLY A 401 11.23 -14.86 8.62
N GLY A 402 10.32 -13.99 8.16
CA GLY A 402 10.60 -13.03 7.09
C GLY A 402 11.50 -11.88 7.54
N ARG A 403 12.13 -11.20 6.55
CA ARG A 403 12.89 -9.98 6.80
C ARG A 403 11.99 -8.74 6.62
N HIS A 404 11.38 -8.57 5.47
CA HIS A 404 10.38 -7.53 5.20
C HIS A 404 9.09 -8.21 4.75
N CYS A 405 8.20 -8.49 5.69
CA CYS A 405 7.08 -9.41 5.44
C CYS A 405 6.02 -8.82 4.51
N TYR A 406 5.73 -7.53 4.64
CA TYR A 406 4.78 -6.78 3.80
C TYR A 406 5.49 -5.54 3.29
N VAL A 407 5.82 -5.52 1.99
CA VAL A 407 6.86 -4.61 1.48
C VAL A 407 6.57 -4.14 0.06
N THR A 408 7.14 -3.01 -0.31
CA THR A 408 7.14 -2.53 -1.70
C THR A 408 8.54 -2.28 -2.23
N GLY A 409 8.70 -2.48 -3.53
CA GLY A 409 9.88 -2.08 -4.30
C GLY A 409 9.94 -0.58 -4.56
N SER A 410 10.75 -0.16 -5.52
CA SER A 410 10.90 1.26 -5.92
C SER A 410 9.71 1.74 -6.74
N THR A 411 9.30 3.00 -6.52
CA THR A 411 8.33 3.74 -7.35
C THR A 411 7.01 3.01 -7.58
N VAL A 412 6.53 2.31 -6.55
CA VAL A 412 5.23 1.63 -6.60
C VAL A 412 4.13 2.68 -6.52
N SER A 413 3.28 2.72 -7.55
CA SER A 413 2.13 3.61 -7.58
C SER A 413 0.96 2.99 -6.82
N GLY A 414 0.28 3.80 -6.00
CA GLY A 414 -0.92 3.41 -5.25
C GLY A 414 -2.24 3.82 -5.92
N PRO A 415 -3.37 3.51 -5.23
CA PRO A 415 -3.44 2.90 -3.89
C PRO A 415 -3.19 1.38 -3.88
N ASN A 416 -2.55 0.89 -2.80
CA ASN A 416 -2.41 -0.54 -2.50
C ASN A 416 -2.69 -0.78 -1.01
N VAL A 417 -3.18 -1.97 -0.64
CA VAL A 417 -3.64 -2.26 0.71
C VAL A 417 -3.09 -3.59 1.22
N PHE A 418 -2.59 -3.58 2.47
CA PHE A 418 -2.34 -4.75 3.31
C PHE A 418 -3.34 -4.73 4.46
N LEU A 419 -4.31 -5.64 4.46
CA LEU A 419 -5.43 -5.69 5.40
C LEU A 419 -5.37 -6.94 6.28
N ASP A 420 -5.47 -6.77 7.60
CA ASP A 420 -5.52 -7.89 8.57
C ASP A 420 -4.41 -8.92 8.31
N CYS A 421 -3.18 -8.48 8.25
CA CYS A 421 -2.02 -9.33 8.00
C CYS A 421 -1.17 -9.49 9.26
N VAL A 422 -0.56 -10.67 9.44
CA VAL A 422 0.26 -11.00 10.63
C VAL A 422 1.65 -11.44 10.21
N ALA A 423 2.67 -10.91 10.89
CA ALA A 423 4.05 -11.35 10.74
C ALA A 423 4.68 -11.63 12.11
N VAL A 424 5.26 -12.80 12.27
CA VAL A 424 5.98 -13.24 13.47
C VAL A 424 7.45 -13.55 13.16
N GLU A 425 8.30 -13.55 14.18
CA GLU A 425 9.73 -13.84 14.05
C GLU A 425 10.42 -13.01 12.96
N THR A 426 10.00 -11.74 12.82
CA THR A 426 10.52 -10.84 11.81
C THR A 426 11.93 -10.37 12.16
N THR A 427 12.81 -10.22 11.17
CA THR A 427 14.18 -9.74 11.40
C THR A 427 14.37 -8.27 10.99
N SER A 428 13.39 -7.64 10.33
CA SER A 428 13.43 -6.23 9.94
C SER A 428 12.02 -5.63 9.85
N ASP A 429 11.89 -4.45 9.23
CA ASP A 429 10.68 -3.63 9.21
C ASP A 429 9.66 -4.06 8.15
N ILE A 430 8.40 -3.79 8.46
CA ILE A 430 7.23 -3.82 7.56
C ILE A 430 7.01 -2.40 7.06
N GLY A 431 6.76 -2.24 5.76
CA GLY A 431 6.52 -0.94 5.15
C GLY A 431 7.21 -0.78 3.78
N PRO A 432 7.12 0.41 3.15
CA PRO A 432 7.84 0.68 1.92
C PRO A 432 9.36 0.63 2.16
N HIS A 433 10.08 -0.08 1.30
CA HIS A 433 11.48 -0.36 1.55
C HIS A 433 12.43 0.32 0.56
N HIS A 434 11.98 0.57 -0.66
CA HIS A 434 12.75 1.21 -1.70
C HIS A 434 12.21 2.61 -2.00
N ARG A 435 12.74 3.28 -3.00
CA ARG A 435 12.50 4.67 -3.38
C ARG A 435 11.03 4.97 -3.67
N TRP A 436 10.47 5.97 -3.05
CA TRP A 436 9.25 6.70 -3.40
C TRP A 436 8.04 5.85 -3.80
N SER A 437 7.65 4.88 -2.99
CA SER A 437 6.36 4.22 -3.14
C SER A 437 5.25 5.13 -2.59
N THR A 438 4.08 5.18 -3.24
CA THR A 438 3.03 6.15 -2.88
C THR A 438 1.67 5.50 -2.66
N GLY A 439 0.88 6.05 -1.72
CA GLY A 439 -0.50 5.62 -1.52
C GLY A 439 -0.62 4.18 -0.99
N LEU A 440 0.10 3.87 0.09
CA LEU A 440 0.07 2.55 0.73
C LEU A 440 -0.73 2.60 2.02
N LEU A 441 -1.62 1.64 2.21
CA LEU A 441 -2.35 1.46 3.46
C LEU A 441 -1.98 0.11 4.09
N PHE A 442 -1.45 0.17 5.30
CA PHE A 442 -1.30 -0.96 6.21
C PHE A 442 -2.43 -0.85 7.23
N ASP A 443 -3.44 -1.70 7.10
CA ASP A 443 -4.70 -1.65 7.83
C ASP A 443 -4.83 -2.86 8.76
N ASN A 444 -4.76 -2.65 10.06
CA ASN A 444 -4.74 -3.73 11.06
C ASN A 444 -3.61 -4.76 10.86
N VAL A 445 -2.42 -4.32 10.50
CA VAL A 445 -1.26 -5.19 10.39
C VAL A 445 -0.64 -5.40 11.77
N PHE A 446 -0.37 -6.67 12.08
CA PHE A 446 0.33 -7.09 13.31
C PHE A 446 1.70 -7.65 12.95
N GLY A 447 2.77 -7.16 13.58
CA GLY A 447 4.10 -7.68 13.28
C GLY A 447 5.24 -7.00 13.99
N GLY A 448 6.43 -7.12 13.44
CA GLY A 448 7.65 -6.52 13.97
C GLY A 448 7.67 -4.99 13.88
N GLN A 449 8.82 -4.40 13.63
CA GLN A 449 8.95 -2.95 13.39
C GLN A 449 8.12 -2.53 12.16
N MET A 450 7.50 -1.35 12.22
CA MET A 450 6.76 -0.78 11.08
C MET A 450 7.37 0.58 10.74
N ARG A 451 7.74 0.77 9.46
CA ARG A 451 8.48 1.98 9.09
C ARG A 451 8.11 2.51 7.72
N VAL A 452 7.92 3.83 7.66
CA VAL A 452 8.08 4.64 6.46
C VAL A 452 9.07 5.75 6.78
N GLN A 453 10.21 5.78 6.07
CA GLN A 453 11.35 6.58 6.49
C GLN A 453 12.23 7.04 5.34
N ASN A 454 13.06 8.05 5.60
CA ASN A 454 14.22 8.34 4.78
C ASN A 454 15.32 7.33 5.11
N ARG A 455 15.72 6.54 4.14
CA ARG A 455 16.76 5.52 4.27
C ARG A 455 18.14 6.02 3.84
N GLY A 456 18.24 7.28 3.41
CA GLY A 456 19.49 7.93 3.03
C GLY A 456 20.30 7.12 2.03
N ALA A 457 21.57 6.91 2.34
CA ALA A 457 22.53 6.16 1.52
C ALA A 457 22.29 4.63 1.50
N SER A 458 21.37 4.09 2.33
CA SER A 458 21.15 2.64 2.43
C SER A 458 20.87 2.01 1.07
N GLY A 459 21.42 0.81 0.86
CA GLY A 459 21.34 0.11 -0.43
C GLY A 459 22.06 0.90 -1.54
N SER A 460 21.36 1.29 -2.58
CA SER A 460 21.87 2.10 -3.68
C SER A 460 21.37 3.56 -3.62
N GLY A 461 21.33 4.16 -2.41
CA GLY A 461 20.77 5.49 -2.17
C GLY A 461 19.24 5.46 -2.23
N HIS A 462 18.62 4.70 -1.32
CA HIS A 462 17.17 4.55 -1.32
C HIS A 462 16.43 5.84 -0.99
N GLY A 463 17.02 6.72 -0.17
CA GLY A 463 16.40 7.98 0.21
C GLY A 463 15.01 7.77 0.83
N TRP A 464 14.06 8.61 0.47
CA TRP A 464 12.68 8.50 0.93
C TRP A 464 12.01 7.24 0.38
N ALA A 465 11.64 6.31 1.27
CA ALA A 465 11.05 5.03 0.88
C ALA A 465 9.58 5.15 0.46
N GLY A 466 8.83 6.06 1.09
CA GLY A 466 7.41 6.20 0.80
C GLY A 466 6.84 7.59 1.10
N ALA A 467 5.77 7.92 0.39
CA ALA A 467 4.94 9.09 0.56
C ALA A 467 3.46 8.68 0.54
N GLN A 468 2.61 9.40 1.28
CA GLN A 468 1.20 9.05 1.47
C GLN A 468 1.00 7.59 1.91
N THR A 469 1.86 7.13 2.81
CA THR A 469 1.78 5.81 3.47
C THR A 469 1.08 5.96 4.81
N MET A 470 0.11 5.08 5.09
CA MET A 470 -0.65 5.07 6.32
C MET A 470 -0.56 3.72 7.04
N PHE A 471 -0.24 3.77 8.33
CA PHE A 471 -0.44 2.68 9.28
C PHE A 471 -1.70 2.98 10.09
N TRP A 472 -2.76 2.19 9.89
CA TRP A 472 -4.06 2.34 10.52
C TRP A 472 -4.36 1.17 11.43
N ASN A 473 -4.53 1.43 12.73
CA ASN A 473 -4.81 0.41 13.76
C ASN A 473 -3.82 -0.77 13.74
N CYS A 474 -2.56 -0.50 13.37
CA CYS A 474 -1.51 -1.51 13.36
C CYS A 474 -0.94 -1.75 14.77
N ARG A 475 -0.32 -2.92 14.96
CA ARG A 475 0.36 -3.26 16.21
C ARG A 475 1.76 -3.78 15.96
N SER A 476 2.76 -3.05 16.46
CA SER A 476 4.16 -3.51 16.47
C SER A 476 4.40 -4.44 17.66
N THR A 477 5.04 -5.59 17.40
CA THR A 477 5.50 -6.54 18.45
C THR A 477 6.95 -6.27 18.88
N ARG A 478 7.62 -5.34 18.21
CA ARG A 478 8.96 -4.85 18.54
C ARG A 478 8.87 -3.43 19.08
N VAL A 479 9.98 -2.71 19.07
CA VAL A 479 10.09 -1.46 19.83
C VAL A 479 9.29 -0.31 19.22
N ASP A 480 9.31 -0.14 17.89
CA ASP A 480 8.88 1.13 17.29
C ASP A 480 7.95 1.01 16.07
N ILE A 481 7.12 2.05 15.94
CA ILE A 481 6.50 2.46 14.68
C ILE A 481 7.13 3.80 14.31
N MET A 482 7.85 3.83 13.16
CA MET A 482 8.51 5.02 12.65
C MET A 482 7.76 5.56 11.44
N VAL A 483 7.33 6.81 11.52
CA VAL A 483 6.67 7.51 10.43
C VAL A 483 7.39 8.82 10.18
N GLN A 484 8.10 8.91 9.06
CA GLN A 484 8.72 10.14 8.60
C GLN A 484 8.00 10.64 7.35
N SER A 485 7.74 11.93 7.28
CA SER A 485 7.13 12.59 6.11
C SER A 485 8.18 13.37 5.33
N PRO A 486 8.33 13.12 4.01
CA PRO A 486 9.13 13.97 3.15
C PRO A 486 8.50 15.37 3.02
N ALA A 487 9.28 16.37 2.64
CA ALA A 487 8.76 17.68 2.30
C ALA A 487 7.72 17.56 1.16
N ALA A 488 6.67 18.38 1.19
CA ALA A 488 5.55 18.38 0.26
C ALA A 488 4.80 17.03 0.14
N ALA A 489 4.90 16.16 1.16
CA ALA A 489 4.15 14.92 1.28
C ALA A 489 3.77 14.66 2.75
N ARG A 490 2.95 13.66 3.02
CA ARG A 490 2.61 13.25 4.38
C ARG A 490 2.51 11.74 4.49
N ASN A 491 2.98 11.22 5.63
CA ASN A 491 2.78 9.84 6.06
C ASN A 491 2.10 9.85 7.42
N TRP A 492 1.34 8.80 7.74
CA TRP A 492 0.49 8.75 8.94
C TRP A 492 0.67 7.47 9.75
N GLY A 493 0.58 7.63 11.06
CA GLY A 493 0.39 6.57 12.04
C GLY A 493 -0.85 6.87 12.89
N VAL A 494 -1.97 6.17 12.65
CA VAL A 494 -3.26 6.44 13.29
C VAL A 494 -3.76 5.21 14.04
N GLY A 495 -4.05 5.37 15.33
CA GLY A 495 -4.61 4.28 16.14
C GLY A 495 -3.66 3.12 16.41
N ASN A 496 -2.35 3.33 16.28
CA ASN A 496 -1.37 2.25 16.36
C ASN A 496 -0.94 1.95 17.80
N ILE A 497 -0.50 0.71 18.03
CA ILE A 497 0.03 0.23 19.32
C ILE A 497 1.50 -0.17 19.16
N ALA A 498 2.39 0.44 19.95
CA ALA A 498 3.83 0.16 19.99
C ALA A 498 4.43 0.64 21.32
N LEU A 499 5.67 0.22 21.61
CA LEU A 499 6.39 0.77 22.76
C LEU A 499 6.83 2.22 22.51
N THR A 500 7.26 2.54 21.29
CA THR A 500 7.68 3.89 20.92
C THR A 500 7.15 4.29 19.55
N PHE A 501 6.99 5.60 19.35
CA PHE A 501 6.63 6.23 18.09
C PHE A 501 7.70 7.25 17.73
N ALA A 502 8.18 7.22 16.48
CA ALA A 502 9.29 8.06 16.04
C ALA A 502 9.05 8.65 14.65
N GLY A 503 9.72 9.76 14.36
CA GLY A 503 9.67 10.46 13.08
C GLY A 503 8.86 11.75 13.14
N ASN A 504 8.88 12.51 12.06
CA ASN A 504 8.18 13.79 11.88
C ASN A 504 6.83 13.63 11.15
N GLY A 505 6.35 12.40 10.97
CA GLY A 505 5.05 12.12 10.37
C GLY A 505 3.89 12.51 11.27
N TYR A 506 2.69 12.34 10.76
CA TYR A 506 1.50 12.60 11.56
C TYR A 506 1.18 11.38 12.42
N PHE A 507 1.01 11.60 13.72
CA PHE A 507 0.56 10.58 14.67
C PHE A 507 -0.72 11.02 15.37
N GLU A 508 -1.65 10.08 15.50
CA GLU A 508 -2.89 10.27 16.24
C GLU A 508 -3.28 8.98 16.99
N SER A 509 -3.77 9.14 18.22
CA SER A 509 -4.26 8.03 19.05
C SER A 509 -3.23 6.91 19.28
N ASN A 510 -1.98 7.28 19.60
CA ASN A 510 -0.93 6.33 19.94
C ASN A 510 -1.36 5.45 21.12
N ASN A 511 -1.11 4.14 21.00
CA ASN A 511 -1.48 3.10 21.96
C ASN A 511 -2.98 2.93 22.20
N ARG A 512 -3.81 3.39 21.26
CA ARG A 512 -5.26 3.21 21.29
C ARG A 512 -5.81 3.11 19.89
N HIS A 513 -6.43 1.98 19.53
CA HIS A 513 -7.11 1.82 18.25
C HIS A 513 -8.27 2.81 18.08
N VAL A 514 -8.50 3.23 16.84
CA VAL A 514 -9.54 4.18 16.45
C VAL A 514 -10.66 3.51 15.65
N LEU A 515 -11.79 4.21 15.55
CA LEU A 515 -12.87 3.87 14.64
C LEU A 515 -12.80 4.76 13.38
N PRO A 516 -13.15 4.19 12.21
CA PRO A 516 -13.59 2.81 11.96
C PRO A 516 -12.46 1.79 12.18
N ARG A 517 -12.80 0.55 12.56
CA ARG A 517 -11.83 -0.53 12.78
C ARG A 517 -10.85 -0.66 11.61
N SER A 518 -11.36 -0.67 10.39
CA SER A 518 -10.59 -0.72 9.16
C SER A 518 -10.97 0.46 8.28
N LEU A 519 -9.98 1.25 7.89
CA LEU A 519 -10.16 2.36 6.97
C LEU A 519 -10.58 1.85 5.58
N TYR A 520 -9.91 0.82 5.07
CA TYR A 520 -10.21 0.22 3.76
C TYR A 520 -11.66 -0.29 3.69
N LEU A 521 -12.10 -1.06 4.68
CA LEU A 521 -13.46 -1.61 4.71
C LEU A 521 -14.53 -0.53 4.87
N ALA A 522 -14.25 0.50 5.65
CA ALA A 522 -15.15 1.63 5.81
C ALA A 522 -15.29 2.44 4.51
N GLN A 523 -14.17 2.73 3.82
CA GLN A 523 -14.16 3.36 2.50
C GLN A 523 -14.89 2.50 1.44
N LEU A 524 -14.69 1.17 1.49
CA LEU A 524 -15.37 0.24 0.60
C LEU A 524 -16.90 0.24 0.84
N LYS A 525 -17.32 0.20 2.12
CA LYS A 525 -18.72 0.32 2.51
C LYS A 525 -19.33 1.65 2.02
N ASP A 526 -18.60 2.73 2.19
CA ASP A 526 -19.06 4.06 1.79
C ASP A 526 -19.28 4.17 0.29
N ARG A 527 -18.39 3.56 -0.50
CA ARG A 527 -18.45 3.54 -1.96
C ARG A 527 -19.46 2.53 -2.53
N LEU A 528 -19.55 1.30 -2.00
CA LEU A 528 -20.28 0.18 -2.60
C LEU A 528 -21.30 -0.50 -1.67
N GLY A 529 -21.43 -0.07 -0.42
CA GLY A 529 -22.36 -0.62 0.55
C GLY A 529 -21.86 -1.88 1.27
N ASP A 530 -22.68 -2.38 2.21
CA ASP A 530 -22.34 -3.52 3.07
C ASP A 530 -22.15 -4.83 2.29
N ALA A 531 -22.89 -5.03 1.20
CA ALA A 531 -22.74 -6.23 0.37
C ALA A 531 -21.32 -6.41 -0.17
N ALA A 532 -20.69 -5.32 -0.60
CA ALA A 532 -19.32 -5.34 -1.11
C ALA A 532 -18.31 -5.72 -0.01
N VAL A 533 -18.50 -5.22 1.20
CA VAL A 533 -17.67 -5.61 2.35
C VAL A 533 -17.89 -7.10 2.69
N ASN A 534 -19.13 -7.56 2.71
CA ASN A 534 -19.46 -8.94 3.02
C ASN A 534 -18.88 -9.94 2.02
N ASN A 535 -18.81 -9.57 0.74
CA ASN A 535 -18.28 -10.41 -0.35
C ASN A 535 -16.79 -10.76 -0.17
N ILE A 536 -16.02 -9.89 0.49
CA ILE A 536 -14.56 -10.05 0.59
C ILE A 536 -14.07 -10.34 2.01
N THR A 537 -14.93 -10.26 3.01
CA THR A 537 -14.56 -10.42 4.40
C THR A 537 -15.21 -11.65 5.04
N LEU A 538 -14.54 -12.19 6.03
CA LEU A 538 -15.10 -13.17 6.96
C LEU A 538 -15.92 -12.47 8.06
N PRO A 539 -16.92 -13.13 8.67
CA PRO A 539 -17.68 -12.54 9.77
C PRO A 539 -16.79 -12.00 10.90
N ALA A 540 -15.77 -12.75 11.30
CA ALA A 540 -14.82 -12.35 12.35
C ALA A 540 -14.12 -11.02 12.03
N GLN A 541 -13.72 -10.76 10.77
CA GLN A 541 -13.10 -9.50 10.37
C GLN A 541 -14.03 -8.28 10.55
N ARG A 542 -15.33 -8.47 10.39
CA ARG A 542 -16.31 -7.38 10.57
C ARG A 542 -16.57 -7.05 12.04
N MET A 543 -16.37 -8.02 12.93
CA MET A 543 -16.58 -7.85 14.37
C MET A 543 -15.35 -7.28 15.11
N GLY A 544 -14.15 -7.50 14.60
CA GLY A 544 -12.94 -7.05 15.29
C GLY A 544 -11.63 -7.42 14.59
N SER A 545 -10.52 -7.32 15.34
CA SER A 545 -9.22 -7.81 14.89
C SER A 545 -9.21 -9.34 14.88
N ILE A 546 -8.62 -9.90 13.83
CA ILE A 546 -8.41 -11.34 13.66
C ILE A 546 -6.93 -11.74 13.79
N SER A 547 -6.10 -10.87 14.35
CA SER A 547 -4.67 -11.13 14.47
C SER A 547 -4.34 -12.36 15.32
N THR A 548 -5.13 -12.63 16.36
CA THR A 548 -4.97 -13.84 17.19
C THR A 548 -5.32 -15.11 16.43
N GLN A 549 -6.41 -15.09 15.65
CA GLN A 549 -6.82 -16.22 14.81
C GLN A 549 -5.76 -16.52 13.74
N LEU A 550 -5.18 -15.48 13.11
CA LEU A 550 -4.10 -15.65 12.14
C LEU A 550 -2.84 -16.21 12.79
N GLN A 551 -2.50 -15.78 14.00
CA GLN A 551 -1.36 -16.34 14.76
C GLN A 551 -1.60 -17.81 15.12
N SER A 552 -2.81 -18.17 15.52
CA SER A 552 -3.19 -19.56 15.84
C SER A 552 -3.20 -20.45 14.59
N TRP A 553 -3.62 -19.91 13.45
CA TRP A 553 -3.55 -20.62 12.16
C TRP A 553 -2.11 -20.92 11.75
N ALA A 554 -1.18 -20.00 12.00
CA ALA A 554 0.25 -20.14 11.71
C ALA A 554 0.59 -20.56 10.26
N GLY A 555 -0.33 -20.40 9.31
CA GLY A 555 -0.14 -20.79 7.90
C GLY A 555 -0.31 -22.29 7.61
N GLU A 556 -0.84 -23.06 8.53
CA GLU A 556 -1.01 -24.51 8.41
C GLU A 556 -2.46 -24.91 8.15
N GLY A 557 -2.72 -25.46 6.96
CA GLY A 557 -4.05 -25.83 6.51
C GLY A 557 -4.95 -24.63 6.16
N ALA A 558 -6.27 -24.84 6.02
CA ALA A 558 -7.23 -23.80 5.70
C ALA A 558 -7.40 -22.81 6.85
N PHE A 559 -7.49 -21.51 6.53
CA PHE A 559 -7.78 -20.47 7.51
C PHE A 559 -9.30 -20.44 7.80
N ASN A 560 -9.68 -20.88 9.00
CA ASN A 560 -11.06 -20.92 9.49
C ASN A 560 -11.13 -20.23 10.86
N PRO A 561 -11.27 -18.89 10.93
CA PRO A 561 -11.27 -18.12 12.16
C PRO A 561 -12.57 -18.25 12.97
#